data_8a917f36f11d95b8eaa5ca9bfcadd165
#
_entry.id   8a917f36f11d95b8eaa5ca9bfcadd165
#
_cell.length_a   1.000
_cell.length_b   1.000
_cell.length_c   1.000
_cell.angle_alpha   90.00
_cell.angle_beta   90.00
_cell.angle_gamma   90.00
#
_symmetry.space_group_name_H-M   'P 1'
#
loop_
_entity.id
_entity.type
_entity.pdbx_description
1 polymer ?
#
loop_
_entity_poly.entity_id
_entity_poly.type
_entity_poly.pdbx_seq_one_letter_code
_entity_poly.pdbx_strand_id
1 'polypeptide(L)' 'MRIPDFVKSEIEYIKENANMTPREDQLFELRNKEVSLEECAELMNCSISTVYRINKSMKRKIMKVL' A
#
# COMPACT_ATOMS: atom_id res chain seq x y z
N MET A 1 10.56 -1.14 -5.95
CA MET A 1 9.30 -1.88 -6.19
C MET A 1 8.16 -0.91 -6.40
N ARG A 2 7.37 -1.12 -7.44
CA ARG A 2 6.24 -0.27 -7.76
C ARG A 2 4.96 -1.09 -7.60
N ILE A 3 4.05 -0.60 -6.76
CA ILE A 3 2.80 -1.32 -6.49
C ILE A 3 1.92 -1.48 -7.74
N PRO A 4 1.80 -0.46 -8.63
CA PRO A 4 1.00 -0.62 -9.85
C PRO A 4 1.54 -1.67 -10.83
N ASP A 5 2.74 -2.17 -10.63
CA ASP A 5 3.32 -3.19 -11.50
C ASP A 5 2.83 -4.61 -11.17
N PHE A 6 2.12 -4.78 -10.06
CA PHE A 6 1.59 -6.10 -9.69
C PHE A 6 0.39 -6.45 -10.56
N VAL A 7 0.30 -7.72 -10.97
CA VAL A 7 -0.89 -8.22 -11.64
C VAL A 7 -1.96 -8.56 -10.60
N LYS A 8 -3.21 -8.72 -11.07
CA LYS A 8 -4.36 -8.90 -10.19
C LYS A 8 -4.20 -10.08 -9.24
N SER A 9 -3.69 -11.20 -9.72
CA SER A 9 -3.49 -12.39 -8.88
C SER A 9 -2.47 -12.15 -7.78
N GLU A 10 -1.42 -11.38 -8.07
CA GLU A 10 -0.43 -11.00 -7.06
C GLU A 10 -1.02 -10.07 -6.02
N ILE A 11 -1.86 -9.14 -6.45
CA ILE A 11 -2.54 -8.22 -5.54
C ILE A 11 -3.41 -8.98 -4.55
N GLU A 12 -4.18 -9.94 -5.04
CA GLU A 12 -5.03 -10.77 -4.19
C GLU A 12 -4.21 -11.61 -3.21
N TYR A 13 -3.13 -12.20 -3.69
CA TYR A 13 -2.23 -12.98 -2.85
C TYR A 13 -1.64 -12.14 -1.73
N ILE A 14 -1.18 -10.92 -2.07
CA ILE A 14 -0.62 -10.00 -1.08
C ILE A 14 -1.67 -9.62 -0.03
N LYS A 15 -2.88 -9.30 -0.46
CA LYS A 15 -3.95 -8.92 0.45
C LYS A 15 -4.29 -10.03 1.44
N GLU A 16 -4.23 -11.28 0.99
CA GLU A 16 -4.53 -12.41 1.85
C GLU A 16 -3.39 -12.77 2.81
N ASN A 17 -2.14 -12.55 2.40
CA ASN A 17 -0.99 -13.11 3.12
C ASN A 17 -0.09 -12.08 3.79
N ALA A 18 -0.13 -10.80 3.39
CA ALA A 18 0.78 -9.81 3.93
C ALA A 18 0.39 -9.29 5.32
N ASN A 19 -0.79 -9.65 5.82
CA ASN A 19 -1.25 -9.25 7.15
C ASN A 19 -1.16 -7.75 7.38
N MET A 20 -1.66 -6.98 6.41
CA MET A 20 -1.62 -5.53 6.48
C MET A 20 -2.68 -4.97 7.43
N THR A 21 -2.34 -3.85 8.10
CA THR A 21 -3.32 -3.13 8.89
C THR A 21 -4.34 -2.47 7.97
N PRO A 22 -5.51 -2.03 8.50
CA PRO A 22 -6.50 -1.34 7.66
C PRO A 22 -5.94 -0.12 6.92
N ARG A 23 -5.04 0.64 7.54
CA ARG A 23 -4.41 1.78 6.88
C ARG A 23 -3.45 1.36 5.79
N GLU A 24 -2.68 0.31 6.02
CA GLU A 24 -1.78 -0.23 5.00
C GLU A 24 -2.57 -0.76 3.81
N ASP A 25 -3.66 -1.46 4.08
CA ASP A 25 -4.52 -1.99 3.02
C ASP A 25 -5.15 -0.86 2.21
N GLN A 26 -5.60 0.20 2.87
CA GLN A 26 -6.15 1.37 2.18
C GLN A 26 -5.11 2.01 1.27
N LEU A 27 -3.90 2.20 1.76
CA LEU A 27 -2.81 2.75 0.96
C LEU A 27 -2.48 1.84 -0.22
N PHE A 28 -2.44 0.53 0.01
CA PHE A 28 -2.17 -0.44 -1.04
C PHE A 28 -3.18 -0.32 -2.19
N GLU A 29 -4.47 -0.23 -1.84
CA GLU A 29 -5.51 -0.09 -2.86
C GLU A 29 -5.37 1.23 -3.64
N LEU A 30 -5.10 2.34 -2.95
CA LEU A 30 -4.92 3.62 -3.61
C LEU A 30 -3.71 3.60 -4.55
N ARG A 31 -2.60 3.00 -4.12
CA ARG A 31 -1.42 2.91 -4.95
C ARG A 31 -1.63 2.01 -6.17
N ASN A 32 -2.44 0.98 -6.04
CA ASN A 32 -2.79 0.13 -7.18
C ASN A 32 -3.62 0.88 -8.22
N LYS A 33 -4.26 1.97 -7.82
CA LYS A 33 -4.99 2.85 -8.73
C LYS A 33 -4.13 4.01 -9.23
N GLU A 34 -2.82 3.94 -8.96
CA GLU A 34 -1.82 4.94 -9.37
C GLU A 34 -2.05 6.32 -8.75
N VAL A 35 -2.64 6.33 -7.56
CA VAL A 35 -2.81 7.57 -6.78
C VAL A 35 -1.47 7.95 -6.15
N SER A 36 -1.06 9.20 -6.26
CA SER A 36 0.20 9.67 -5.69
C SER A 36 0.18 9.61 -4.16
N LEU A 37 1.37 9.59 -3.55
CA LEU A 37 1.45 9.56 -2.08
C LEU A 37 0.85 10.82 -1.46
N GLU A 38 1.01 11.99 -2.11
CA GLU A 38 0.42 13.23 -1.65
C GLU A 38 -1.10 13.15 -1.66
N GLU A 39 -1.67 12.61 -2.73
CA GLU A 39 -3.12 12.42 -2.80
C GLU A 39 -3.61 11.38 -1.80
N CYS A 40 -2.81 10.33 -1.56
CA CYS A 40 -3.14 9.35 -0.54
C CYS A 40 -3.24 10.00 0.83
N ALA A 41 -2.33 10.92 1.16
CA ALA A 41 -2.38 11.64 2.42
C ALA A 41 -3.69 12.42 2.56
N GLU A 42 -4.13 13.07 1.50
CA GLU A 42 -5.39 13.80 1.52
C GLU A 42 -6.58 12.87 1.69
N LEU A 43 -6.62 11.79 0.92
CA LEU A 43 -7.73 10.83 0.97
C LEU A 43 -7.78 10.07 2.29
N MET A 44 -6.63 9.79 2.88
CA MET A 44 -6.54 9.09 4.15
C MET A 44 -6.63 10.05 5.34
N ASN A 45 -6.72 11.34 5.07
CA ASN A 45 -6.86 12.39 6.09
C ASN A 45 -5.70 12.36 7.10
N CYS A 46 -4.48 12.32 6.60
CA CYS A 46 -3.29 12.30 7.44
C CYS A 46 -2.16 13.07 6.76
N SER A 47 -1.06 13.27 7.48
CA SER A 47 0.10 13.98 6.93
C SER A 47 0.86 13.11 5.95
N ILE A 48 1.63 13.75 5.06
CA ILE A 48 2.48 13.02 4.12
C ILE A 48 3.54 12.19 4.85
N SER A 49 4.03 12.68 5.98
CA SER A 49 4.99 11.92 6.79
C SER A 49 4.39 10.61 7.28
N THR A 50 3.13 10.65 7.68
CA THR A 50 2.41 9.46 8.12
C THR A 50 2.26 8.47 6.96
N VAL A 51 1.93 8.96 5.78
CA VAL A 51 1.79 8.11 4.60
C VAL A 51 3.12 7.44 4.25
N TYR A 52 4.23 8.18 4.31
CA TYR A 52 5.55 7.58 4.05
C TYR A 52 5.87 6.47 5.04
N ARG A 53 5.51 6.66 6.31
CA ARG A 53 5.72 5.65 7.34
C ARG A 53 4.88 4.40 7.07
N ILE A 54 3.61 4.60 6.74
CA ILE A 54 2.70 3.51 6.40
C ILE A 54 3.21 2.78 5.15
N ASN A 55 3.65 3.53 4.15
CA ASN A 55 4.16 2.97 2.91
C ASN A 55 5.39 2.10 3.14
N LYS A 56 6.30 2.53 4.00
CA LYS A 56 7.50 1.76 4.33
C LYS A 56 7.14 0.44 5.02
N SER A 57 6.23 0.50 5.98
CA SER A 57 5.76 -0.69 6.69
C SER A 57 5.04 -1.65 5.74
N MET A 58 4.17 -1.12 4.90
CA MET A 58 3.44 -1.89 3.91
C MET A 58 4.37 -2.62 2.96
N LYS A 59 5.37 -1.93 2.41
CA LYS A 59 6.32 -2.54 1.49
C LYS A 59 7.11 -3.66 2.15
N ARG A 60 7.48 -3.49 3.41
CA ARG A 60 8.20 -4.54 4.14
C ARG A 60 7.37 -5.80 4.26
N LYS A 61 6.09 -5.65 4.58
CA LYS A 61 5.17 -6.78 4.70
C LYS A 61 4.94 -7.46 3.36
N ILE A 62 4.81 -6.68 2.30
CA ILE A 62 4.64 -7.23 0.95
C ILE A 62 5.85 -8.06 0.55
N MET A 63 7.05 -7.56 0.80
CA MET A 63 8.27 -8.26 0.43
C MET A 63 8.45 -9.57 1.19
N LYS A 64 7.87 -9.69 2.38
CA LYS A 64 7.95 -10.93 3.15
C LYS A 64 7.14 -12.06 2.53
N VAL A 65 6.09 -11.75 1.80
CA VAL A 65 5.22 -12.79 1.21
C VAL A 65 5.52 -13.04 -0.25
N LEU A 66 6.34 -12.21 -0.87
CA LEU A 66 6.81 -12.44 -2.22
C LEU A 66 8.14 -13.18 -2.21
#